data_60ce455ccf2cb87b2b9f38b5f783215d
#
_entry.id   60ce455ccf2cb87b2b9f38b5f783215d
#
_cell.length_a   1.000
_cell.length_b   1.000
_cell.length_c   1.000
_cell.angle_alpha   90.00
_cell.angle_beta   90.00
_cell.angle_gamma   90.00
#
_symmetry.space_group_name_H-M   'P 1'
#
loop_
_entity.id
_entity.type
_entity.pdbx_description
1 polymer ?
#
loop_
_entity_poly.entity_id
_entity_poly.type
_entity_poly.pdbx_seq_one_letter_code
_entity_poly.pdbx_strand_id
1 'polypeptide(L)'
;MRLIKPVLAAVGFICFGTSAFGACVHVGGAVITNVGVITADRTLGVATGDLKGAVGVQIVGQSPGISGTTVLSVHHYWVTDAGDTIFVAPAQLTAFPVAPGLFAVVTYPVSITGGTGKFQGATGNLNLIGEADFNAGEVGLRYSGRICFGSGE
;
A
#
# COMPACT_ATOMS: atom_id res chain seq x y z
N MET A 1 -9.22 -28.60 -72.92
CA MET A 1 -8.23 -27.92 -72.06
C MET A 1 -8.99 -27.17 -70.95
N ARG A 2 -9.13 -27.77 -69.77
CA ARG A 2 -9.90 -27.18 -68.64
C ARG A 2 -8.87 -26.61 -67.64
N LEU A 3 -8.89 -25.27 -67.41
CA LEU A 3 -8.07 -24.60 -66.43
C LEU A 3 -8.70 -24.80 -65.02
N ILE A 4 -7.93 -25.41 -64.14
CA ILE A 4 -8.28 -25.56 -62.73
C ILE A 4 -7.69 -24.31 -62.03
N LYS A 5 -8.56 -23.48 -61.40
CA LYS A 5 -8.16 -22.35 -60.56
C LYS A 5 -7.86 -22.86 -59.12
N PRO A 6 -6.70 -22.48 -58.53
CA PRO A 6 -6.46 -22.81 -57.13
C PRO A 6 -7.26 -21.90 -56.23
N VAL A 7 -7.98 -22.49 -55.24
CA VAL A 7 -8.62 -21.80 -54.15
C VAL A 7 -7.57 -21.60 -53.03
N LEU A 8 -7.18 -20.33 -52.78
CA LEU A 8 -6.35 -19.97 -51.63
C LEU A 8 -7.22 -19.98 -50.37
N ALA A 9 -7.03 -20.93 -49.49
CA ALA A 9 -7.62 -20.92 -48.16
C ALA A 9 -6.78 -20.01 -47.24
N ALA A 10 -7.35 -18.86 -46.84
CA ALA A 10 -6.77 -18.00 -45.85
C ALA A 10 -7.01 -18.60 -44.45
N VAL A 11 -5.94 -19.11 -43.82
CA VAL A 11 -5.96 -19.56 -42.43
C VAL A 11 -5.85 -18.31 -41.54
N GLY A 12 -6.96 -17.89 -40.95
CA GLY A 12 -6.99 -16.82 -39.96
C GLY A 12 -6.34 -17.28 -38.64
N PHE A 13 -5.23 -16.71 -38.29
CA PHE A 13 -4.57 -16.90 -37.00
C PHE A 13 -5.35 -16.08 -35.94
N ILE A 14 -6.19 -16.76 -35.13
CA ILE A 14 -6.81 -16.12 -33.96
C ILE A 14 -5.78 -16.09 -32.86
N CYS A 15 -5.13 -14.94 -32.65
CA CYS A 15 -4.33 -14.68 -31.47
C CYS A 15 -5.26 -14.59 -30.24
N PHE A 16 -5.35 -15.65 -29.46
CA PHE A 16 -5.88 -15.55 -28.10
C PHE A 16 -4.88 -14.76 -27.27
N GLY A 17 -5.17 -13.48 -27.02
CA GLY A 17 -4.44 -12.67 -26.05
C GLY A 17 -4.65 -13.28 -24.66
N THR A 18 -3.65 -13.98 -24.14
CA THR A 18 -3.62 -14.35 -22.72
C THR A 18 -3.47 -13.06 -21.93
N SER A 19 -4.54 -12.63 -21.24
CA SER A 19 -4.44 -11.58 -20.23
C SER A 19 -3.48 -12.09 -19.16
N ALA A 20 -2.26 -11.60 -19.15
CA ALA A 20 -1.31 -11.87 -18.09
C ALA A 20 -1.83 -11.18 -16.83
N PHE A 21 -2.53 -11.91 -15.97
CA PHE A 21 -2.84 -11.41 -14.63
C PHE A 21 -1.52 -11.19 -13.90
N GLY A 22 -1.28 -9.96 -13.48
CA GLY A 22 -0.09 -9.63 -12.69
C GLY A 22 0.01 -10.54 -11.46
N ALA A 23 1.23 -10.96 -11.12
CA ALA A 23 1.46 -11.84 -10.00
C ALA A 23 1.13 -11.12 -8.69
N CYS A 24 0.30 -11.75 -7.84
CA CYS A 24 0.01 -11.25 -6.50
C CYS A 24 0.89 -11.97 -5.49
N VAL A 25 1.56 -11.22 -4.64
CA VAL A 25 2.42 -11.73 -3.58
C VAL A 25 1.94 -11.29 -2.20
N HIS A 26 2.19 -12.11 -1.20
CA HIS A 26 2.04 -11.70 0.19
C HIS A 26 3.25 -10.87 0.59
N VAL A 27 3.00 -9.80 1.35
CA VAL A 27 4.02 -8.90 1.86
C VAL A 27 3.80 -8.64 3.34
N GLY A 28 4.90 -8.41 4.07
CA GLY A 28 4.87 -8.11 5.49
C GLY A 28 6.16 -7.47 5.99
N GLY A 29 6.06 -6.82 7.14
CA GLY A 29 7.18 -6.14 7.79
C GLY A 29 6.73 -5.24 8.93
N ALA A 30 7.59 -4.30 9.30
CA ALA A 30 7.30 -3.31 10.32
C ALA A 30 7.49 -1.88 9.77
N VAL A 31 6.77 -0.94 10.35
CA VAL A 31 6.90 0.50 10.16
C VAL A 31 7.24 1.10 11.52
N ILE A 32 8.33 1.85 11.58
CA ILE A 32 8.74 2.58 12.78
C ILE A 32 8.95 4.03 12.38
N THR A 33 8.18 4.93 12.98
CA THR A 33 8.23 6.36 12.68
C THR A 33 8.26 7.19 13.95
N ASN A 34 8.85 8.38 13.84
CA ASN A 34 8.84 9.39 14.90
C ASN A 34 7.73 10.40 14.62
N VAL A 35 6.99 10.77 15.65
CA VAL A 35 5.93 11.79 15.60
C VAL A 35 6.54 13.18 15.73
N GLY A 36 5.98 14.15 15.00
CA GLY A 36 6.35 15.55 15.17
C GLY A 36 7.71 15.95 14.61
N VAL A 37 8.28 15.16 13.69
CA VAL A 37 9.61 15.42 13.11
C VAL A 37 9.68 16.75 12.36
N ILE A 38 8.60 17.14 11.68
CA ILE A 38 8.50 18.39 10.93
C ILE A 38 7.40 19.27 11.53
N THR A 39 6.22 18.70 11.69
CA THR A 39 5.03 19.33 12.30
C THR A 39 4.30 18.27 13.13
N ALA A 40 3.51 18.70 14.11
CA ALA A 40 2.82 17.81 15.06
C ALA A 40 1.89 16.78 14.39
N ASP A 41 1.45 17.06 13.17
CA ASP A 41 0.56 16.20 12.37
C ASP A 41 1.29 15.20 11.48
N ARG A 42 2.64 15.12 11.55
CA ARG A 42 3.44 14.27 10.66
C ARG A 42 4.30 13.28 11.42
N THR A 43 4.41 12.10 10.83
CA THR A 43 5.39 11.09 11.23
C THR A 43 6.33 10.83 10.08
N LEU A 44 7.57 10.47 10.39
CA LEU A 44 8.58 10.10 9.41
C LEU A 44 9.47 9.00 10.00
N GLY A 45 9.82 8.01 9.19
CA GLY A 45 10.69 6.90 9.60
C GLY A 45 10.91 5.90 8.50
N VAL A 46 10.96 4.64 8.88
CA VAL A 46 11.35 3.55 7.98
C VAL A 46 10.35 2.40 8.03
N ALA A 47 10.20 1.74 6.89
CA ALA A 47 9.60 0.42 6.79
C ALA A 47 10.71 -0.63 6.62
N THR A 48 10.48 -1.82 7.18
CA THR A 48 11.32 -3.01 7.01
C THR A 48 10.54 -4.12 6.33
N GLY A 49 11.19 -5.25 6.03
CA GLY A 49 10.54 -6.38 5.36
C GLY A 49 10.43 -6.17 3.84
N ASP A 50 9.31 -6.63 3.26
CA ASP A 50 9.15 -6.70 1.80
C ASP A 50 9.00 -5.34 1.11
N LEU A 51 8.55 -4.32 1.86
CA LEU A 51 8.36 -2.94 1.37
C LEU A 51 9.32 -1.96 2.06
N LYS A 52 10.53 -2.41 2.36
CA LYS A 52 11.54 -1.61 3.05
C LYS A 52 11.84 -0.30 2.34
N GLY A 53 12.07 0.76 3.13
CA GLY A 53 12.34 2.10 2.63
C GLY A 53 11.91 3.19 3.61
N ALA A 54 11.86 4.43 3.12
CA ALA A 54 11.36 5.56 3.88
C ALA A 54 9.83 5.61 3.85
N VAL A 55 9.22 5.90 4.98
CA VAL A 55 7.78 6.05 5.11
C VAL A 55 7.42 7.24 5.98
N GLY A 56 6.37 7.93 5.61
CA GLY A 56 5.81 9.03 6.38
C GLY A 56 4.29 9.01 6.31
N VAL A 57 3.67 9.62 7.32
CA VAL A 57 2.22 9.78 7.39
C VAL A 57 1.92 11.21 7.79
N GLN A 58 0.93 11.80 7.14
CA GLN A 58 0.33 13.07 7.55
C GLN A 58 -1.08 12.81 8.07
N ILE A 59 -1.36 13.22 9.29
CA ILE A 59 -2.70 13.23 9.88
C ILE A 59 -3.45 14.44 9.32
N VAL A 60 -4.54 14.21 8.62
CA VAL A 60 -5.33 15.27 7.97
C VAL A 60 -6.70 15.46 8.63
N GLY A 61 -7.05 14.61 9.58
CA GLY A 61 -8.29 14.72 10.33
C GLY A 61 -8.34 13.77 11.51
N GLN A 62 -9.15 14.14 12.50
CA GLN A 62 -9.42 13.34 13.69
C GLN A 62 -10.90 13.43 14.05
N SER A 63 -11.49 12.31 14.43
CA SER A 63 -12.86 12.25 14.94
C SER A 63 -13.01 11.20 16.04
N PRO A 64 -13.99 11.36 16.94
CA PRO A 64 -14.35 10.31 17.88
C PRO A 64 -14.82 9.07 17.13
N GLY A 65 -14.36 7.91 17.58
CA GLY A 65 -14.84 6.60 17.14
C GLY A 65 -15.83 6.00 18.15
N ILE A 66 -16.27 4.78 17.87
CA ILE A 66 -17.14 4.04 18.79
C ILE A 66 -16.35 3.56 20.01
N SER A 67 -17.02 3.38 21.15
CA SER A 67 -16.45 2.81 22.38
C SER A 67 -15.18 3.53 22.87
N GLY A 68 -15.11 4.86 22.71
CA GLY A 68 -13.98 5.66 23.18
C GLY A 68 -12.72 5.60 22.33
N THR A 69 -12.79 5.02 21.14
CA THR A 69 -11.70 5.05 20.16
C THR A 69 -11.58 6.42 19.49
N THR A 70 -10.45 6.64 18.86
CA THR A 70 -10.19 7.78 17.99
C THR A 70 -9.96 7.28 16.56
N VAL A 71 -10.58 7.93 15.58
CA VAL A 71 -10.36 7.68 14.18
C VAL A 71 -9.50 8.80 13.60
N LEU A 72 -8.36 8.46 13.02
CA LEU A 72 -7.49 9.39 12.32
C LEU A 72 -7.60 9.17 10.80
N SER A 73 -7.79 10.25 10.05
CA SER A 73 -7.69 10.26 8.59
C SER A 73 -6.27 10.67 8.21
N VAL A 74 -5.65 9.91 7.31
CA VAL A 74 -4.21 10.05 7.04
C VAL A 74 -3.89 9.92 5.56
N HIS A 75 -2.81 10.62 5.15
CA HIS A 75 -2.12 10.44 3.88
C HIS A 75 -0.76 9.80 4.11
N HIS A 76 -0.34 8.93 3.16
CA HIS A 76 0.93 8.21 3.23
C HIS A 76 1.91 8.72 2.18
N TYR A 77 3.19 8.62 2.55
CA TYR A 77 4.34 8.82 1.67
C TYR A 77 5.25 7.61 1.84
N TRP A 78 5.50 6.86 0.77
CA TRP A 78 6.30 5.64 0.83
C TRP A 78 7.25 5.58 -0.36
N VAL A 79 8.55 5.53 -0.08
CA VAL A 79 9.60 5.37 -1.08
C VAL A 79 10.47 4.18 -0.67
N THR A 80 10.57 3.20 -1.53
CA THR A 80 11.36 1.99 -1.25
C THR A 80 12.86 2.25 -1.33
N ASP A 81 13.68 1.36 -0.78
CA ASP A 81 15.15 1.43 -0.89
C ASP A 81 15.65 1.44 -2.34
N ALA A 82 14.88 0.90 -3.27
CA ALA A 82 15.17 0.96 -4.71
C ALA A 82 14.86 2.32 -5.36
N GLY A 83 14.23 3.24 -4.61
CA GLY A 83 13.80 4.55 -5.10
C GLY A 83 12.41 4.56 -5.73
N ASP A 84 11.70 3.44 -5.77
CA ASP A 84 10.33 3.39 -6.27
C ASP A 84 9.36 3.97 -5.25
N THR A 85 8.40 4.75 -5.71
CA THR A 85 7.31 5.28 -4.86
C THR A 85 6.12 4.32 -4.88
N ILE A 86 5.51 4.09 -3.73
CA ILE A 86 4.24 3.37 -3.60
C ILE A 86 3.13 4.40 -3.37
N PHE A 87 2.12 4.41 -4.26
CA PHE A 87 0.94 5.26 -4.12
C PHE A 87 -0.10 4.56 -3.26
N VAL A 88 -0.56 5.28 -2.24
CA VAL A 88 -1.51 4.79 -1.25
C VAL A 88 -2.72 5.72 -1.24
N ALA A 89 -3.92 5.15 -1.28
CA ALA A 89 -5.14 5.92 -1.10
C ALA A 89 -5.19 6.56 0.29
N PRO A 90 -5.90 7.70 0.47
CA PRO A 90 -6.22 8.20 1.80
C PRO A 90 -6.83 7.09 2.65
N ALA A 91 -6.37 6.95 3.89
CA ALA A 91 -6.78 5.87 4.77
C ALA A 91 -7.30 6.40 6.11
N GLN A 92 -7.98 5.53 6.83
CA GLN A 92 -8.40 5.78 8.20
C GLN A 92 -7.84 4.68 9.10
N LEU A 93 -7.33 5.07 10.25
CA LEU A 93 -6.96 4.16 11.31
C LEU A 93 -7.83 4.40 12.54
N THR A 94 -8.06 3.32 13.29
CA THR A 94 -8.75 3.39 14.59
C THR A 94 -7.72 3.11 15.68
N ALA A 95 -7.62 4.05 16.60
CA ALA A 95 -6.73 3.97 17.76
C ALA A 95 -7.54 3.87 19.05
N PHE A 96 -7.21 2.90 19.89
CA PHE A 96 -7.81 2.70 21.22
C PHE A 96 -6.86 3.25 22.29
N PRO A 97 -7.32 4.14 23.19
CA PRO A 97 -6.49 4.66 24.26
C PRO A 97 -6.21 3.57 25.30
N VAL A 98 -4.94 3.28 25.54
CA VAL A 98 -4.47 2.28 26.52
C VAL A 98 -4.05 2.97 27.82
N ALA A 99 -3.36 4.11 27.70
CA ALA A 99 -2.92 4.98 28.78
C ALA A 99 -2.81 6.43 28.28
N PRO A 100 -2.65 7.43 29.13
CA PRO A 100 -2.40 8.79 28.67
C PRO A 100 -1.23 8.85 27.68
N GLY A 101 -1.48 9.31 26.46
CA GLY A 101 -0.51 9.41 25.37
C GLY A 101 -0.15 8.10 24.67
N LEU A 102 -0.64 6.96 25.15
CA LEU A 102 -0.39 5.64 24.53
C LEU A 102 -1.67 5.08 23.91
N PHE A 103 -1.60 4.70 22.64
CA PHE A 103 -2.72 4.17 21.87
C PHE A 103 -2.35 2.86 21.17
N ALA A 104 -3.27 1.89 21.21
CA ALA A 104 -3.22 0.72 20.36
C ALA A 104 -3.87 1.03 19.02
N VAL A 105 -3.16 0.84 17.91
CA VAL A 105 -3.72 0.90 16.56
C VAL A 105 -4.33 -0.46 16.25
N VAL A 106 -5.67 -0.52 16.29
CA VAL A 106 -6.42 -1.79 16.23
C VAL A 106 -6.95 -2.09 14.83
N THR A 107 -7.14 -1.06 14.01
CA THR A 107 -7.59 -1.20 12.61
C THR A 107 -6.95 -0.13 11.77
N TYR A 108 -6.23 -0.54 10.73
CA TYR A 108 -5.58 0.38 9.80
C TYR A 108 -5.46 -0.26 8.41
N PRO A 109 -6.57 -0.32 7.66
CA PRO A 109 -6.56 -0.79 6.28
C PRO A 109 -5.91 0.26 5.37
N VAL A 110 -5.02 -0.17 4.51
CA VAL A 110 -4.27 0.66 3.56
C VAL A 110 -4.39 0.05 2.17
N SER A 111 -4.86 0.83 1.20
CA SER A 111 -5.02 0.40 -0.19
C SER A 111 -3.92 0.99 -1.06
N ILE A 112 -3.17 0.12 -1.74
CA ILE A 112 -2.17 0.48 -2.74
C ILE A 112 -2.88 0.69 -4.07
N THR A 113 -2.63 1.85 -4.71
CA THR A 113 -3.30 2.28 -5.94
C THR A 113 -2.34 2.40 -7.13
N GLY A 114 -1.06 2.12 -6.92
CA GLY A 114 -0.03 2.20 -7.94
C GLY A 114 1.32 2.55 -7.35
N GLY A 115 2.17 3.12 -8.20
CA GLY A 115 3.49 3.59 -7.83
C GLY A 115 4.36 3.86 -9.05
N THR A 116 5.65 3.99 -8.80
CA THR A 116 6.69 4.08 -9.85
C THR A 116 7.49 2.79 -9.92
N GLY A 117 8.29 2.62 -10.98
CA GLY A 117 9.14 1.45 -11.18
C GLY A 117 8.35 0.15 -11.09
N LYS A 118 8.77 -0.78 -10.24
CA LYS A 118 8.08 -2.06 -10.07
C LYS A 118 6.64 -1.96 -9.55
N PHE A 119 6.25 -0.82 -8.98
CA PHE A 119 4.88 -0.58 -8.49
C PHE A 119 3.99 0.11 -9.51
N GLN A 120 4.45 0.35 -10.74
CA GLN A 120 3.61 0.89 -11.82
C GLN A 120 2.44 -0.08 -12.07
N GLY A 121 1.22 0.44 -11.98
CA GLY A 121 0.00 -0.36 -12.12
C GLY A 121 -0.25 -1.37 -10.99
N ALA A 122 0.53 -1.35 -9.91
CA ALA A 122 0.32 -2.22 -8.76
C ALA A 122 -0.97 -1.85 -8.02
N THR A 123 -1.63 -2.88 -7.48
CA THR A 123 -2.78 -2.74 -6.60
C THR A 123 -2.60 -3.64 -5.39
N GLY A 124 -3.25 -3.34 -4.29
CA GLY A 124 -3.15 -4.21 -3.12
C GLY A 124 -3.79 -3.64 -1.88
N ASN A 125 -3.85 -4.48 -0.85
CA ASN A 125 -4.35 -4.08 0.46
C ASN A 125 -3.40 -4.58 1.53
N LEU A 126 -3.08 -3.68 2.44
CA LEU A 126 -2.33 -3.97 3.66
C LEU A 126 -3.23 -3.72 4.87
N ASN A 127 -2.98 -4.43 5.94
CA ASN A 127 -3.50 -4.11 7.26
C ASN A 127 -2.32 -3.83 8.19
N LEU A 128 -2.40 -2.73 8.93
CA LEU A 128 -1.39 -2.34 9.91
C LEU A 128 -2.01 -2.39 11.31
N ILE A 129 -1.24 -2.90 12.26
CA ILE A 129 -1.60 -2.92 13.69
C ILE A 129 -0.35 -2.64 14.51
N GLY A 130 -0.54 -2.08 15.70
CA GLY A 130 0.59 -1.79 16.61
C GLY A 130 0.23 -0.72 17.61
N GLU A 131 1.16 0.17 17.87
CA GLU A 131 1.01 1.22 18.87
C GLU A 131 1.48 2.59 18.39
N ALA A 132 0.96 3.64 19.01
CA ALA A 132 1.45 4.99 18.91
C ALA A 132 1.66 5.53 20.33
N ASP A 133 2.90 5.82 20.69
CA ASP A 133 3.28 6.43 21.96
C ASP A 133 3.66 7.89 21.70
N PHE A 134 2.73 8.79 21.97
CA PHE A 134 2.97 10.24 21.85
C PHE A 134 3.86 10.78 22.95
N ASN A 135 4.04 10.07 24.09
CA ASN A 135 4.96 10.49 25.14
C ASN A 135 6.42 10.23 24.72
N ALA A 136 6.67 9.10 24.07
CA ALA A 136 7.97 8.78 23.47
C ALA A 136 8.17 9.46 22.11
N GLY A 137 7.08 9.91 21.47
CA GLY A 137 7.12 10.46 20.12
C GLY A 137 7.36 9.38 19.04
N GLU A 138 6.87 8.15 19.27
CA GLU A 138 7.15 7.02 18.40
C GLU A 138 5.86 6.30 17.98
N VAL A 139 5.88 5.73 16.76
CA VAL A 139 4.83 4.83 16.26
C VAL A 139 5.49 3.56 15.76
N GLY A 140 5.08 2.41 16.31
CA GLY A 140 5.53 1.10 15.89
C GLY A 140 4.37 0.26 15.36
N LEU A 141 4.39 -0.08 14.07
CA LEU A 141 3.34 -0.87 13.43
C LEU A 141 3.93 -2.09 12.72
N ARG A 142 3.14 -3.15 12.64
CA ARG A 142 3.38 -4.29 11.74
C ARG A 142 2.39 -4.20 10.60
N TYR A 143 2.87 -4.37 9.37
CA TYR A 143 2.01 -4.49 8.20
C TYR A 143 2.02 -5.90 7.66
N SER A 144 0.90 -6.32 7.09
CA SER A 144 0.76 -7.54 6.31
C SER A 144 -0.34 -7.36 5.26
N GLY A 145 -0.22 -8.06 4.14
CA GLY A 145 -1.23 -7.97 3.09
C GLY A 145 -0.81 -8.63 1.78
N ARG A 146 -1.42 -8.16 0.68
CA ARG A 146 -1.13 -8.63 -0.69
C ARG A 146 -0.95 -7.46 -1.62
N ILE A 147 0.00 -7.61 -2.53
CA ILE A 147 0.21 -6.69 -3.65
C ILE A 147 0.16 -7.51 -4.94
N CYS A 148 -0.62 -7.03 -5.91
CA CYS A 148 -0.66 -7.52 -7.26
C CYS A 148 0.08 -6.52 -8.15
N PHE A 149 1.15 -6.96 -8.79
CA PHE A 149 1.90 -6.13 -9.71
C PHE A 149 1.20 -6.10 -11.07
N GLY A 150 1.24 -4.95 -11.75
CA GLY A 150 0.78 -4.85 -13.12
C GLY A 150 1.59 -5.81 -14.01
N SER A 151 0.97 -6.35 -15.07
CA SER A 151 1.71 -7.03 -16.13
C SER A 151 2.65 -5.99 -16.74
N GLY A 152 3.96 -6.11 -16.50
CA GLY A 152 4.94 -5.28 -17.19
C GLY A 152 4.80 -5.45 -18.71
N GLU A 153 4.68 -4.34 -19.42
CA GLU A 153 4.85 -4.32 -20.88
C GLU A 153 6.30 -4.56 -21.24
#